data_7c891515f87cc07c2a51681fbc7fcd1d
#
_entry.id   7c891515f87cc07c2a51681fbc7fcd1d
#
_cell.length_a   1.000
_cell.length_b   1.000
_cell.length_c   1.000
_cell.angle_alpha   90.00
_cell.angle_beta   90.00
_cell.angle_gamma   90.00
#
_symmetry.space_group_name_H-M   'P 1'
#
loop_
_entity.id
_entity.type
_entity.pdbx_description
1 polymer ?
#
loop_
_entity_poly.entity_id
_entity_poly.type
_entity_poly.pdbx_seq_one_letter_code
_entity_poly.pdbx_strand_id
1 'polypeptide(L)'
;MSYIVAVDSGGTFSDCVVIAADGTMWTGKAPSTPPNFERGVIDAVRDAASVIGIGLRELLSETKIFSHGTTVATNALLTRQGCKTGIITTRGHEDAIRIGRTYQKVAGLSSDEVMDYSRHEKAVPAYDPLFVRGVAERVDYAGEVVVPLSMDSLAVIADEFASAGIEAIAVSLLWSFANPSHELQIRDYLLRRNPSWVVTLSSELTPVIGEYERTATTTINAYLSIETKTYMNKLKASLAEEGYVNRPLVMKSSGGITSIEHAMETPVALLTSGPAGGVMGAAALGKQLNQRHILTTDVGGTSFDVGMIVHEEPVFASAPIFSKYQVTYPMIEVDSIGAGGGSIAWIENDTGLLK
;
A
#
# COMPACT_ATOMS: atom_id res chain seq x y z
N MET A 1 2.39 34.72 -0.07
CA MET A 1 3.60 33.88 0.16
C MET A 1 3.34 32.51 -0.47
N SER A 2 4.38 31.72 -0.70
CA SER A 2 4.20 30.40 -1.32
C SER A 2 4.63 29.32 -0.32
N TYR A 3 3.76 28.34 -0.09
CA TYR A 3 3.98 27.28 0.91
C TYR A 3 4.10 25.89 0.25
N ILE A 4 4.84 25.03 0.93
CA ILE A 4 4.82 23.57 0.77
C ILE A 4 4.23 23.02 2.06
N VAL A 5 3.22 22.16 1.94
CA VAL A 5 2.56 21.50 3.06
C VAL A 5 2.77 20.00 2.93
N ALA A 6 3.22 19.37 3.98
CA ALA A 6 3.34 17.92 4.08
C ALA A 6 2.58 17.44 5.31
N VAL A 7 1.76 16.40 5.14
CA VAL A 7 1.00 15.79 6.24
C VAL A 7 1.23 14.29 6.26
N ASP A 8 1.63 13.76 7.41
CA ASP A 8 1.62 12.32 7.65
C ASP A 8 0.44 11.95 8.55
N SER A 9 -0.41 11.02 8.09
CA SER A 9 -1.57 10.54 8.84
C SER A 9 -1.30 9.12 9.33
N GLY A 10 -0.92 9.04 10.60
CA GLY A 10 -0.79 7.78 11.33
C GLY A 10 -2.12 7.29 11.90
N GLY A 11 -2.08 6.17 12.62
CA GLY A 11 -3.27 5.59 13.27
C GLY A 11 -3.83 6.42 14.41
N THR A 12 -3.01 7.25 15.09
CA THR A 12 -3.38 8.00 16.31
C THR A 12 -3.40 9.49 16.06
N PHE A 13 -2.43 10.03 15.35
CA PHE A 13 -2.29 11.46 15.05
C PHE A 13 -1.98 11.69 13.58
N SER A 14 -2.35 12.88 13.11
CA SER A 14 -1.90 13.47 11.86
C SER A 14 -0.94 14.62 12.17
N ASP A 15 0.25 14.56 11.63
CA ASP A 15 1.32 15.54 11.82
C ASP A 15 1.51 16.35 10.54
N CYS A 16 1.52 17.67 10.65
CA CYS A 16 1.65 18.61 9.54
C CYS A 16 2.94 19.42 9.65
N VAL A 17 3.61 19.60 8.53
CA VAL A 17 4.73 20.54 8.36
C VAL A 17 4.40 21.51 7.25
N VAL A 18 4.57 22.80 7.51
CA VAL A 18 4.43 23.88 6.53
C VAL A 18 5.79 24.54 6.34
N ILE A 19 6.21 24.70 5.10
CA ILE A 19 7.50 25.31 4.75
C ILE A 19 7.22 26.52 3.84
N ALA A 20 7.68 27.70 4.24
CA ALA A 20 7.63 28.90 3.42
C ALA A 20 8.79 28.96 2.42
N ALA A 21 8.68 29.87 1.44
CA ALA A 21 9.69 30.04 0.40
C ALA A 21 11.08 30.49 0.92
N ASP A 22 11.13 31.11 2.08
CA ASP A 22 12.38 31.50 2.77
C ASP A 22 13.00 30.38 3.63
N GLY A 23 12.36 29.20 3.68
CA GLY A 23 12.78 28.06 4.48
C GLY A 23 12.25 28.06 5.92
N THR A 24 11.46 29.05 6.33
CA THR A 24 10.82 29.02 7.64
C THR A 24 9.83 27.86 7.72
N MET A 25 9.84 27.15 8.86
CA MET A 25 9.01 25.96 9.07
C MET A 25 8.10 26.13 10.28
N TRP A 26 6.90 25.61 10.16
CA TRP A 26 5.91 25.48 11.25
C TRP A 26 5.36 24.06 11.26
N THR A 27 4.91 23.64 12.41
CA THR A 27 4.28 22.32 12.58
C THR A 27 2.88 22.48 13.13
N GLY A 28 2.02 21.52 12.79
CA GLY A 28 0.71 21.37 13.35
C GLY A 28 0.41 19.89 13.62
N LYS A 29 -0.49 19.61 14.54
CA LYS A 29 -0.83 18.25 14.94
C LYS A 29 -2.30 18.16 15.33
N ALA A 30 -2.94 17.06 14.88
CA ALA A 30 -4.32 16.76 15.26
C ALA A 30 -4.51 15.27 15.50
N PRO A 31 -5.49 14.84 16.31
CA PRO A 31 -5.85 13.43 16.40
C PRO A 31 -6.32 12.90 15.05
N SER A 32 -5.95 11.67 14.71
CA SER A 32 -6.55 10.96 13.59
C SER A 32 -8.03 10.67 13.89
N THR A 33 -8.88 10.73 12.86
CA THR A 33 -10.33 10.67 12.99
C THR A 33 -10.95 9.48 12.25
N PRO A 34 -10.62 8.23 12.59
CA PRO A 34 -11.21 7.08 11.92
C PRO A 34 -12.74 7.06 12.07
N PRO A 35 -13.51 6.67 11.04
CA PRO A 35 -13.06 6.22 9.72
C PRO A 35 -12.80 7.36 8.71
N ASN A 36 -12.92 8.63 9.10
CA ASN A 36 -12.82 9.81 8.24
C ASN A 36 -11.45 10.49 8.43
N PHE A 37 -10.36 9.79 8.09
CA PHE A 37 -8.98 10.26 8.31
C PHE A 37 -8.67 11.61 7.63
N GLU A 38 -9.38 11.95 6.54
CA GLU A 38 -9.25 13.23 5.85
C GLU A 38 -9.52 14.44 6.76
N ARG A 39 -10.37 14.28 7.78
CA ARG A 39 -10.65 15.35 8.75
C ARG A 39 -9.44 15.62 9.63
N GLY A 40 -8.79 14.58 10.15
CA GLY A 40 -7.58 14.74 10.94
C GLY A 40 -6.46 15.41 10.15
N VAL A 41 -6.34 15.10 8.83
CA VAL A 41 -5.41 15.79 7.92
C VAL A 41 -5.72 17.29 7.85
N ILE A 42 -6.96 17.67 7.59
CA ILE A 42 -7.39 19.08 7.49
C ILE A 42 -7.21 19.78 8.85
N ASP A 43 -7.50 19.11 9.97
CA ASP A 43 -7.34 19.67 11.30
C ASP A 43 -5.86 19.91 11.65
N ALA A 44 -4.95 19.02 11.26
CA ALA A 44 -3.51 19.23 11.44
C ALA A 44 -2.98 20.43 10.61
N VAL A 45 -3.50 20.60 9.39
CA VAL A 45 -3.16 21.78 8.56
C VAL A 45 -3.73 23.07 9.18
N ARG A 46 -4.94 23.01 9.73
CA ARG A 46 -5.58 24.15 10.41
C ARG A 46 -4.81 24.55 11.67
N ASP A 47 -4.30 23.58 12.44
CA ASP A 47 -3.45 23.84 13.58
C ASP A 47 -2.15 24.55 13.17
N ALA A 48 -1.46 24.05 12.13
CA ALA A 48 -0.29 24.71 11.58
C ALA A 48 -0.59 26.15 11.08
N ALA A 49 -1.73 26.36 10.40
CA ALA A 49 -2.14 27.70 9.95
C ALA A 49 -2.33 28.66 11.14
N SER A 50 -2.90 28.17 12.26
CA SER A 50 -3.07 28.97 13.46
C SER A 50 -1.73 29.39 14.10
N VAL A 51 -0.71 28.52 14.05
CA VAL A 51 0.65 28.83 14.52
C VAL A 51 1.30 29.90 13.65
N ILE A 52 1.04 29.87 12.33
CA ILE A 52 1.51 30.92 11.39
C ILE A 52 0.77 32.25 11.62
N GLY A 53 -0.47 32.21 12.15
CA GLY A 53 -1.31 33.37 12.33
C GLY A 53 -2.18 33.73 11.11
N ILE A 54 -2.46 32.76 10.22
CA ILE A 54 -3.30 32.90 9.01
C ILE A 54 -4.47 31.91 9.01
N GLY A 55 -5.45 32.13 8.15
CA GLY A 55 -6.58 31.23 7.97
C GLY A 55 -6.20 29.95 7.18
N LEU A 56 -6.87 28.83 7.44
CA LEU A 56 -6.68 27.57 6.71
C LEU A 56 -6.82 27.76 5.19
N ARG A 57 -7.88 28.45 4.76
CA ARG A 57 -8.14 28.73 3.34
C ARG A 57 -7.04 29.60 2.70
N GLU A 58 -6.51 30.55 3.44
CA GLU A 58 -5.40 31.39 3.00
C GLU A 58 -4.14 30.54 2.81
N LEU A 59 -3.77 29.73 3.79
CA LEU A 59 -2.64 28.80 3.71
C LEU A 59 -2.77 27.88 2.49
N LEU A 60 -3.91 27.19 2.34
CA LEU A 60 -4.12 26.23 1.26
C LEU A 60 -4.18 26.85 -0.12
N SER A 61 -4.76 28.05 -0.26
CA SER A 61 -4.79 28.77 -1.56
C SER A 61 -3.40 29.21 -2.03
N GLU A 62 -2.48 29.48 -1.10
CA GLU A 62 -1.09 29.85 -1.38
C GLU A 62 -0.13 28.62 -1.39
N THR A 63 -0.64 27.42 -1.12
CA THR A 63 0.15 26.18 -1.12
C THR A 63 0.40 25.70 -2.55
N LYS A 64 1.67 25.61 -2.94
CA LYS A 64 2.08 25.08 -4.26
C LYS A 64 2.11 23.57 -4.29
N ILE A 65 2.61 22.96 -3.24
CA ILE A 65 2.78 21.51 -3.12
C ILE A 65 2.10 21.07 -1.83
N PHE A 66 1.17 20.15 -1.95
CA PHE A 66 0.61 19.41 -0.83
C PHE A 66 1.03 17.93 -0.98
N SER A 67 1.77 17.41 -0.02
CA SER A 67 2.22 16.01 0.01
C SER A 67 1.63 15.29 1.21
N HIS A 68 1.19 14.06 1.01
CA HIS A 68 0.50 13.28 2.03
C HIS A 68 1.10 11.88 2.19
N GLY A 69 1.55 11.56 3.41
CA GLY A 69 1.83 10.21 3.88
C GLY A 69 0.59 9.62 4.55
N THR A 70 0.33 8.34 4.37
CA THR A 70 -0.86 7.71 4.93
C THR A 70 -0.64 6.25 5.28
N THR A 71 -1.27 5.81 6.36
CA THR A 71 -1.32 4.40 6.77
C THR A 71 -2.63 3.70 6.36
N VAL A 72 -3.51 4.36 5.60
CA VAL A 72 -4.84 3.82 5.26
C VAL A 72 -4.75 2.46 4.56
N ALA A 73 -3.89 2.32 3.54
CA ALA A 73 -3.71 1.05 2.82
C ALA A 73 -3.15 -0.05 3.74
N THR A 74 -2.14 0.27 4.55
CA THR A 74 -1.54 -0.66 5.52
C THR A 74 -2.57 -1.10 6.55
N ASN A 75 -3.32 -0.16 7.11
CA ASN A 75 -4.35 -0.46 8.10
C ASN A 75 -5.47 -1.32 7.50
N ALA A 76 -5.97 -0.99 6.30
CA ALA A 76 -7.00 -1.78 5.63
C ALA A 76 -6.55 -3.24 5.39
N LEU A 77 -5.28 -3.46 5.04
CA LEU A 77 -4.72 -4.80 4.89
C LEU A 77 -4.62 -5.55 6.22
N LEU A 78 -4.10 -4.89 7.27
CA LEU A 78 -3.89 -5.49 8.59
C LEU A 78 -5.21 -5.77 9.31
N THR A 79 -6.18 -4.85 9.23
CA THR A 79 -7.52 -4.99 9.87
C THR A 79 -8.52 -5.75 9.01
N ARG A 80 -8.12 -6.17 7.80
CA ARG A 80 -8.95 -6.93 6.84
C ARG A 80 -10.20 -6.19 6.40
N GLN A 81 -10.08 -4.90 6.20
CA GLN A 81 -11.17 -4.01 5.76
C GLN A 81 -11.05 -3.65 4.27
N GLY A 82 -10.59 -4.56 3.44
CA GLY A 82 -10.60 -4.40 1.99
C GLY A 82 -11.92 -4.86 1.35
N CYS A 83 -12.07 -4.59 0.06
CA CYS A 83 -13.28 -4.94 -0.70
C CYS A 83 -13.37 -6.44 -1.04
N LYS A 84 -14.55 -6.90 -1.40
CA LYS A 84 -14.76 -8.28 -1.82
C LYS A 84 -14.08 -8.55 -3.16
N THR A 85 -13.00 -9.30 -3.13
CA THR A 85 -12.09 -9.48 -4.26
C THR A 85 -12.14 -10.89 -4.83
N GLY A 86 -12.29 -11.00 -6.15
CA GLY A 86 -12.13 -12.23 -6.92
C GLY A 86 -10.81 -12.27 -7.69
N ILE A 87 -10.36 -13.46 -8.07
CA ILE A 87 -9.15 -13.67 -8.85
C ILE A 87 -9.48 -14.41 -10.14
N ILE A 88 -8.95 -13.91 -11.26
CA ILE A 88 -8.92 -14.62 -12.55
C ILE A 88 -7.47 -14.95 -12.88
N THR A 89 -7.20 -16.23 -13.10
CA THR A 89 -5.88 -16.74 -13.49
C THR A 89 -5.99 -17.70 -14.68
N THR A 90 -4.87 -18.19 -15.20
CA THR A 90 -4.83 -19.26 -16.20
C THR A 90 -5.43 -20.54 -15.62
N ARG A 91 -6.29 -21.23 -16.33
CA ARG A 91 -6.88 -22.51 -15.91
C ARG A 91 -5.80 -23.53 -15.54
N GLY A 92 -5.96 -24.16 -14.36
CA GLY A 92 -4.99 -25.10 -13.77
C GLY A 92 -3.96 -24.43 -12.89
N HIS A 93 -4.03 -23.09 -12.68
CA HIS A 93 -3.12 -22.32 -11.81
C HIS A 93 -3.84 -21.68 -10.62
N GLU A 94 -5.07 -22.04 -10.36
CA GLU A 94 -5.95 -21.45 -9.34
C GLU A 94 -5.40 -21.61 -7.92
N ASP A 95 -4.71 -22.70 -7.64
CA ASP A 95 -4.20 -23.01 -6.31
C ASP A 95 -2.88 -22.30 -5.98
N ALA A 96 -2.20 -21.71 -6.96
CA ALA A 96 -0.87 -21.13 -6.78
C ALA A 96 -0.81 -20.06 -5.68
N ILE A 97 -1.81 -19.18 -5.61
CA ILE A 97 -1.88 -18.16 -4.57
C ILE A 97 -2.06 -18.76 -3.17
N ARG A 98 -2.79 -19.88 -3.07
CA ARG A 98 -3.04 -20.58 -1.80
C ARG A 98 -1.86 -21.45 -1.38
N ILE A 99 -1.15 -22.05 -2.32
CA ILE A 99 0.06 -22.85 -2.07
C ILE A 99 1.15 -21.92 -1.54
N GLY A 100 1.37 -20.78 -2.20
CA GLY A 100 2.37 -19.77 -1.83
C GLY A 100 3.80 -20.32 -1.86
N ARG A 101 4.66 -19.69 -1.09
CA ARG A 101 6.06 -20.09 -0.88
C ARG A 101 6.25 -20.60 0.56
N THR A 102 7.23 -21.49 0.76
CA THR A 102 7.46 -22.07 2.10
C THR A 102 7.88 -21.01 3.13
N TYR A 103 8.81 -20.13 2.77
CA TYR A 103 9.38 -19.13 3.69
C TYR A 103 8.36 -18.12 4.21
N GLN A 104 7.28 -17.84 3.50
CA GLN A 104 6.22 -16.96 3.98
C GLN A 104 5.50 -17.48 5.23
N LYS A 105 5.39 -18.81 5.34
CA LYS A 105 4.71 -19.45 6.47
C LYS A 105 5.47 -19.23 7.77
N VAL A 106 6.78 -19.03 7.67
CA VAL A 106 7.69 -18.81 8.80
C VAL A 106 8.07 -17.34 8.99
N ALA A 107 7.60 -16.44 8.12
CA ALA A 107 7.88 -15.02 8.27
C ALA A 107 7.39 -14.49 9.63
N GLY A 108 8.28 -13.82 10.36
CA GLY A 108 8.03 -13.28 11.68
C GLY A 108 8.20 -14.28 12.83
N LEU A 109 8.57 -15.55 12.56
CA LEU A 109 8.87 -16.53 13.59
C LEU A 109 10.36 -16.46 14.01
N SER A 110 10.63 -16.72 15.28
CA SER A 110 11.99 -16.92 15.79
C SER A 110 12.58 -18.24 15.27
N SER A 111 13.90 -18.40 15.38
CA SER A 111 14.58 -19.63 14.93
C SER A 111 14.02 -20.91 15.57
N ASP A 112 13.64 -20.84 16.85
CA ASP A 112 13.06 -21.98 17.57
C ASP A 112 11.63 -22.27 17.08
N GLU A 113 10.84 -21.23 16.80
CA GLU A 113 9.47 -21.37 16.28
C GLU A 113 9.45 -21.89 14.85
N VAL A 114 10.47 -21.60 14.04
CA VAL A 114 10.60 -22.15 12.68
C VAL A 114 10.72 -23.67 12.70
N MET A 115 11.30 -24.25 13.76
CA MET A 115 11.41 -25.71 13.92
C MET A 115 10.10 -26.36 14.39
N ASP A 116 9.14 -25.58 14.88
CA ASP A 116 7.81 -26.05 15.28
C ASP A 116 6.80 -25.88 14.13
N TYR A 117 6.60 -26.93 13.35
CA TYR A 117 5.69 -26.93 12.21
C TYR A 117 4.22 -26.60 12.56
N SER A 118 3.81 -26.73 13.82
CA SER A 118 2.47 -26.35 14.26
C SER A 118 2.24 -24.83 14.22
N ARG A 119 3.31 -24.04 14.22
CA ARG A 119 3.29 -22.57 14.14
C ARG A 119 3.35 -22.03 12.72
N HIS A 120 3.51 -22.92 11.72
CA HIS A 120 3.55 -22.52 10.33
C HIS A 120 2.14 -22.20 9.83
N GLU A 121 1.86 -20.95 9.59
CA GLU A 121 0.56 -20.49 9.11
C GLU A 121 0.63 -19.97 7.68
N LYS A 122 -0.40 -20.26 6.91
CA LYS A 122 -0.61 -19.61 5.59
C LYS A 122 -1.12 -18.19 5.77
N ALA A 123 -0.94 -17.38 4.72
CA ALA A 123 -1.60 -16.09 4.63
C ALA A 123 -3.13 -16.27 4.77
N VAL A 124 -3.76 -15.43 5.57
CA VAL A 124 -5.23 -15.34 5.55
C VAL A 124 -5.63 -14.62 4.25
N PRO A 125 -6.55 -15.17 3.46
CA PRO A 125 -6.86 -14.63 2.16
C PRO A 125 -7.28 -13.15 2.18
N ALA A 126 -6.62 -12.33 1.34
CA ALA A 126 -7.04 -10.97 0.97
C ALA A 126 -7.93 -11.01 -0.29
N TYR A 127 -8.73 -12.06 -0.43
CA TYR A 127 -9.65 -12.32 -1.53
C TYR A 127 -10.68 -13.34 -1.04
N ASP A 128 -11.79 -13.47 -1.74
CA ASP A 128 -12.76 -14.53 -1.45
C ASP A 128 -12.25 -15.87 -2.03
N PRO A 129 -11.90 -16.86 -1.18
CA PRO A 129 -11.33 -18.13 -1.65
C PRO A 129 -12.29 -18.95 -2.54
N LEU A 130 -13.59 -18.66 -2.48
CA LEU A 130 -14.59 -19.30 -3.34
C LEU A 130 -14.59 -18.70 -4.76
N PHE A 131 -13.93 -17.57 -4.99
CA PHE A 131 -13.93 -16.85 -6.26
C PHE A 131 -12.52 -16.69 -6.85
N VAL A 132 -11.76 -17.76 -6.85
CA VAL A 132 -10.55 -17.93 -7.66
C VAL A 132 -10.92 -18.78 -8.87
N ARG A 133 -10.80 -18.23 -10.08
CA ARG A 133 -11.23 -18.88 -11.31
C ARG A 133 -10.15 -18.92 -12.37
N GLY A 134 -10.01 -20.07 -12.99
CA GLY A 134 -9.12 -20.27 -14.13
C GLY A 134 -9.86 -20.07 -15.46
N VAL A 135 -9.43 -19.08 -16.23
CA VAL A 135 -9.92 -18.89 -17.60
C VAL A 135 -9.14 -19.76 -18.57
N ALA A 136 -9.82 -20.33 -19.56
CA ALA A 136 -9.15 -21.14 -20.57
C ALA A 136 -8.40 -20.23 -21.55
N GLU A 137 -7.09 -20.22 -21.43
CA GLU A 137 -6.15 -19.46 -22.25
C GLU A 137 -4.71 -20.00 -22.03
N ARG A 138 -3.77 -19.68 -22.91
CA ARG A 138 -2.36 -19.92 -22.66
C ARG A 138 -1.49 -19.02 -23.51
N VAL A 139 -0.58 -18.30 -22.87
CA VAL A 139 0.60 -17.66 -23.46
C VAL A 139 1.83 -18.46 -23.02
N ASP A 140 2.81 -18.66 -23.91
CA ASP A 140 4.05 -19.36 -23.61
C ASP A 140 5.18 -18.40 -23.19
N TYR A 141 6.35 -18.97 -22.92
CA TYR A 141 7.54 -18.23 -22.47
C TYR A 141 8.08 -17.23 -23.53
N ALA A 142 7.77 -17.43 -24.81
CA ALA A 142 8.17 -16.52 -25.89
C ALA A 142 7.12 -15.39 -26.10
N GLY A 143 6.02 -15.41 -25.35
CA GLY A 143 4.90 -14.47 -25.52
C GLY A 143 3.93 -14.88 -26.64
N GLU A 144 4.06 -16.09 -27.20
CA GLU A 144 3.16 -16.58 -28.24
C GLU A 144 1.87 -17.14 -27.64
N VAL A 145 0.75 -16.86 -28.32
CA VAL A 145 -0.57 -17.38 -27.90
C VAL A 145 -0.70 -18.83 -28.36
N VAL A 146 -0.56 -19.76 -27.41
CA VAL A 146 -0.72 -21.21 -27.63
C VAL A 146 -2.19 -21.64 -27.60
N VAL A 147 -2.96 -21.05 -26.65
CA VAL A 147 -4.40 -21.25 -26.54
C VAL A 147 -5.07 -19.89 -26.50
N PRO A 148 -5.94 -19.57 -27.48
CA PRO A 148 -6.69 -18.31 -27.45
C PRO A 148 -7.58 -18.18 -26.20
N LEU A 149 -7.81 -16.96 -25.78
CA LEU A 149 -8.71 -16.66 -24.66
C LEU A 149 -10.14 -17.13 -24.97
N SER A 150 -10.69 -17.99 -24.13
CA SER A 150 -12.08 -18.46 -24.24
C SER A 150 -13.04 -17.43 -23.65
N MET A 151 -13.76 -16.73 -24.52
CA MET A 151 -14.77 -15.76 -24.12
C MET A 151 -15.96 -16.40 -23.41
N ASP A 152 -16.33 -17.65 -23.76
CA ASP A 152 -17.41 -18.39 -23.09
C ASP A 152 -17.02 -18.71 -21.64
N SER A 153 -15.79 -19.15 -21.42
CA SER A 153 -15.24 -19.36 -20.06
C SER A 153 -15.24 -18.07 -19.25
N LEU A 154 -14.85 -16.97 -19.85
CA LEU A 154 -14.82 -15.65 -19.20
C LEU A 154 -16.24 -15.16 -18.86
N ALA A 155 -17.22 -15.39 -19.74
CA ALA A 155 -18.61 -14.99 -19.50
C ALA A 155 -19.19 -15.67 -18.26
N VAL A 156 -18.98 -16.99 -18.12
CA VAL A 156 -19.41 -17.75 -16.94
C VAL A 156 -18.78 -17.18 -15.67
N ILE A 157 -17.46 -16.93 -15.66
CA ILE A 157 -16.75 -16.35 -14.52
C ILE A 157 -17.33 -14.98 -14.15
N ALA A 158 -17.59 -14.12 -15.15
CA ALA A 158 -18.13 -12.79 -14.91
C ALA A 158 -19.54 -12.83 -14.31
N ASP A 159 -20.38 -13.77 -14.74
CA ASP A 159 -21.75 -13.97 -14.19
C ASP A 159 -21.70 -14.48 -12.74
N GLU A 160 -20.80 -15.40 -12.43
CA GLU A 160 -20.55 -15.87 -11.06
C GLU A 160 -20.09 -14.72 -10.15
N PHE A 161 -19.13 -13.91 -10.60
CA PHE A 161 -18.61 -12.79 -9.83
C PHE A 161 -19.67 -11.71 -9.59
N ALA A 162 -20.48 -11.41 -10.60
CA ALA A 162 -21.60 -10.47 -10.46
C ALA A 162 -22.62 -10.98 -9.44
N SER A 163 -23.01 -12.26 -9.53
CA SER A 163 -23.97 -12.89 -8.62
C SER A 163 -23.47 -12.96 -7.18
N ALA A 164 -22.16 -13.08 -7.00
CA ALA A 164 -21.52 -13.12 -5.70
C ALA A 164 -21.28 -11.74 -5.09
N GLY A 165 -21.51 -10.66 -5.82
CA GLY A 165 -21.22 -9.30 -5.37
C GLY A 165 -19.72 -9.02 -5.23
N ILE A 166 -18.90 -9.57 -6.13
CA ILE A 166 -17.48 -9.21 -6.22
C ILE A 166 -17.38 -7.74 -6.66
N GLU A 167 -16.53 -6.98 -5.97
CA GLU A 167 -16.36 -5.55 -6.19
C GLU A 167 -15.05 -5.24 -6.93
N ALA A 168 -13.99 -6.01 -6.64
CA ALA A 168 -12.69 -5.87 -7.30
C ALA A 168 -12.20 -7.22 -7.84
N ILE A 169 -11.48 -7.19 -8.97
CA ILE A 169 -11.01 -8.37 -9.66
C ILE A 169 -9.51 -8.22 -9.94
N ALA A 170 -8.73 -9.16 -9.41
CA ALA A 170 -7.33 -9.32 -9.75
C ALA A 170 -7.21 -10.29 -10.95
N VAL A 171 -6.60 -9.84 -12.03
CA VAL A 171 -6.32 -10.67 -13.21
C VAL A 171 -4.82 -10.92 -13.28
N SER A 172 -4.42 -12.18 -13.18
CA SER A 172 -3.00 -12.58 -13.20
C SER A 172 -2.85 -13.88 -13.99
N LEU A 173 -2.45 -13.75 -15.25
CA LEU A 173 -2.28 -14.87 -16.15
C LEU A 173 -0.81 -15.27 -16.27
N LEU A 174 -0.57 -16.53 -16.65
CA LEU A 174 0.78 -17.02 -16.92
C LEU A 174 1.36 -16.27 -18.12
N TRP A 175 2.62 -15.83 -17.99
CA TRP A 175 3.37 -15.12 -19.02
C TRP A 175 2.75 -13.79 -19.50
N SER A 176 1.78 -13.24 -18.78
CA SER A 176 1.17 -11.94 -19.15
C SER A 176 2.15 -10.77 -19.15
N PHE A 177 3.26 -10.85 -18.42
CA PHE A 177 4.34 -9.88 -18.49
C PHE A 177 5.11 -9.88 -19.83
N ALA A 178 5.09 -11.01 -20.56
CA ALA A 178 5.65 -11.11 -21.91
C ALA A 178 4.62 -10.73 -22.98
N ASN A 179 3.34 -11.11 -22.78
CA ASN A 179 2.24 -10.74 -23.67
C ASN A 179 0.96 -10.45 -22.88
N PRO A 180 0.59 -9.17 -22.68
CA PRO A 180 -0.55 -8.78 -21.87
C PRO A 180 -1.91 -8.90 -22.58
N SER A 181 -1.95 -9.33 -23.84
CA SER A 181 -3.16 -9.23 -24.69
C SER A 181 -4.40 -9.90 -24.11
N HIS A 182 -4.26 -11.04 -23.42
CA HIS A 182 -5.38 -11.72 -22.79
C HIS A 182 -5.87 -10.99 -21.54
N GLU A 183 -4.98 -10.45 -20.69
CA GLU A 183 -5.38 -9.65 -19.53
C GLU A 183 -6.12 -8.38 -19.96
N LEU A 184 -5.64 -7.71 -21.01
CA LEU A 184 -6.30 -6.53 -21.58
C LEU A 184 -7.70 -6.86 -22.10
N GLN A 185 -7.86 -7.96 -22.85
CA GLN A 185 -9.16 -8.43 -23.33
C GLN A 185 -10.12 -8.77 -22.17
N ILE A 186 -9.62 -9.40 -21.10
CA ILE A 186 -10.41 -9.70 -19.90
C ILE A 186 -10.89 -8.41 -19.25
N ARG A 187 -10.01 -7.44 -19.01
CA ARG A 187 -10.39 -6.14 -18.44
C ARG A 187 -11.49 -5.48 -19.27
N ASP A 188 -11.28 -5.37 -20.58
CA ASP A 188 -12.22 -4.71 -21.47
C ASP A 188 -13.59 -5.41 -21.48
N TYR A 189 -13.61 -6.73 -21.41
CA TYR A 189 -14.84 -7.49 -21.28
C TYR A 189 -15.55 -7.24 -19.95
N LEU A 190 -14.81 -7.34 -18.82
CA LEU A 190 -15.35 -7.15 -17.48
C LEU A 190 -15.94 -5.76 -17.29
N LEU A 191 -15.23 -4.70 -17.71
CA LEU A 191 -15.69 -3.32 -17.57
C LEU A 191 -16.89 -3.00 -18.49
N ARG A 192 -17.00 -3.63 -19.65
CA ARG A 192 -18.25 -3.55 -20.45
C ARG A 192 -19.42 -4.25 -19.78
N ARG A 193 -19.17 -5.37 -19.09
CA ARG A 193 -20.21 -6.15 -18.39
C ARG A 193 -20.67 -5.42 -17.12
N ASN A 194 -19.75 -4.88 -16.35
CA ASN A 194 -20.04 -4.12 -15.13
C ASN A 194 -19.01 -2.99 -14.96
N PRO A 195 -19.36 -1.74 -15.32
CA PRO A 195 -18.45 -0.58 -15.19
C PRO A 195 -18.09 -0.20 -13.74
N SER A 196 -18.79 -0.76 -12.75
CA SER A 196 -18.49 -0.49 -11.33
C SER A 196 -17.35 -1.36 -10.77
N TRP A 197 -16.96 -2.42 -11.47
CA TRP A 197 -15.84 -3.25 -11.03
C TRP A 197 -14.53 -2.51 -11.10
N VAL A 198 -13.69 -2.75 -10.10
CA VAL A 198 -12.28 -2.37 -10.17
C VAL A 198 -11.49 -3.58 -10.68
N VAL A 199 -10.81 -3.43 -11.81
CA VAL A 199 -10.03 -4.52 -12.42
C VAL A 199 -8.56 -4.15 -12.38
N THR A 200 -7.75 -4.95 -11.68
CA THR A 200 -6.29 -4.82 -11.64
C THR A 200 -5.64 -5.90 -12.50
N LEU A 201 -4.77 -5.49 -13.42
CA LEU A 201 -4.01 -6.40 -14.26
C LEU A 201 -2.58 -6.57 -13.75
N SER A 202 -2.12 -7.81 -13.66
CA SER A 202 -0.76 -8.12 -13.23
C SER A 202 0.30 -7.59 -14.20
N SER A 203 -0.01 -7.59 -15.48
CA SER A 203 0.87 -7.11 -16.54
C SER A 203 1.11 -5.60 -16.55
N GLU A 204 0.20 -4.82 -15.97
CA GLU A 204 0.35 -3.35 -15.82
C GLU A 204 0.97 -2.99 -14.47
N LEU A 205 0.59 -3.68 -13.40
CA LEU A 205 1.03 -3.37 -12.05
C LEU A 205 2.46 -3.81 -11.78
N THR A 206 2.82 -5.03 -12.15
CA THR A 206 4.12 -5.64 -11.85
C THR A 206 4.51 -6.67 -12.92
N PRO A 207 4.98 -6.20 -14.11
CA PRO A 207 5.29 -7.08 -15.25
C PRO A 207 6.63 -7.81 -15.06
N VAL A 208 6.73 -8.66 -14.03
CA VAL A 208 7.95 -9.38 -13.66
C VAL A 208 7.70 -10.88 -13.61
N ILE A 209 8.77 -11.67 -13.68
CA ILE A 209 8.75 -13.12 -13.46
C ILE A 209 8.38 -13.41 -12.01
N GLY A 210 7.66 -14.51 -11.75
CA GLY A 210 7.20 -14.92 -10.43
C GLY A 210 5.68 -14.87 -10.32
N GLU A 211 5.03 -15.93 -10.78
CA GLU A 211 3.57 -16.00 -10.90
C GLU A 211 2.86 -15.83 -9.55
N TYR A 212 3.42 -16.45 -8.50
CA TYR A 212 2.86 -16.32 -7.16
C TYR A 212 2.96 -14.87 -6.66
N GLU A 213 4.15 -14.29 -6.71
CA GLU A 213 4.45 -12.94 -6.22
C GLU A 213 3.65 -11.89 -7.00
N ARG A 214 3.55 -12.06 -8.31
CA ARG A 214 2.76 -11.19 -9.19
C ARG A 214 1.28 -11.30 -8.88
N THR A 215 0.74 -12.52 -8.73
CA THR A 215 -0.66 -12.74 -8.34
C THR A 215 -0.96 -12.17 -6.97
N ALA A 216 -0.08 -12.37 -5.98
CA ALA A 216 -0.22 -11.83 -4.64
C ALA A 216 -0.26 -10.29 -4.63
N THR A 217 0.68 -9.66 -5.35
CA THR A 217 0.74 -8.19 -5.49
C THR A 217 -0.53 -7.63 -6.14
N THR A 218 -0.98 -8.26 -7.24
CA THR A 218 -2.18 -7.86 -7.97
C THR A 218 -3.44 -8.02 -7.10
N THR A 219 -3.51 -9.10 -6.32
CA THR A 219 -4.62 -9.37 -5.40
C THR A 219 -4.67 -8.34 -4.28
N ILE A 220 -3.54 -8.01 -3.64
CA ILE A 220 -3.48 -6.98 -2.61
C ILE A 220 -3.88 -5.63 -3.18
N ASN A 221 -3.40 -5.28 -4.38
CA ASN A 221 -3.79 -4.03 -5.04
C ASN A 221 -5.30 -3.95 -5.28
N ALA A 222 -5.91 -5.00 -5.82
CA ALA A 222 -7.34 -5.08 -6.03
C ALA A 222 -8.12 -4.98 -4.70
N TYR A 223 -7.67 -5.72 -3.68
CA TYR A 223 -8.29 -5.75 -2.34
C TYR A 223 -8.33 -4.37 -1.67
N LEU A 224 -7.30 -3.56 -1.85
CA LEU A 224 -7.18 -2.22 -1.25
C LEU A 224 -7.80 -1.11 -2.09
N SER A 225 -8.23 -1.39 -3.32
CA SER A 225 -8.56 -0.37 -4.32
C SER A 225 -9.73 0.52 -3.93
N ILE A 226 -10.82 -0.02 -3.42
CA ILE A 226 -12.04 0.73 -3.12
C ILE A 226 -11.85 1.63 -1.90
N GLU A 227 -11.25 1.11 -0.83
CA GLU A 227 -10.97 1.86 0.38
C GLU A 227 -10.00 3.02 0.10
N THR A 228 -8.92 2.74 -0.64
CA THR A 228 -7.95 3.77 -1.04
C THR A 228 -8.61 4.84 -1.90
N LYS A 229 -9.39 4.42 -2.91
CA LYS A 229 -10.10 5.35 -3.81
C LYS A 229 -11.09 6.23 -3.05
N THR A 230 -11.83 5.64 -2.11
CA THR A 230 -12.80 6.37 -1.28
C THR A 230 -12.11 7.41 -0.42
N TYR A 231 -11.04 7.02 0.26
CA TYR A 231 -10.25 7.93 1.10
C TYR A 231 -9.62 9.07 0.28
N MET A 232 -8.96 8.74 -0.83
CA MET A 232 -8.27 9.72 -1.67
C MET A 232 -9.24 10.74 -2.29
N ASN A 233 -10.44 10.30 -2.70
CA ASN A 233 -11.48 11.20 -3.20
C ASN A 233 -12.00 12.13 -2.11
N LYS A 234 -12.22 11.65 -0.88
CA LYS A 234 -12.61 12.49 0.26
C LYS A 234 -11.54 13.53 0.57
N LEU A 235 -10.27 13.11 0.65
CA LEU A 235 -9.16 14.02 0.89
C LEU A 235 -9.06 15.11 -0.18
N LYS A 236 -9.15 14.71 -1.46
CA LYS A 236 -9.13 15.64 -2.59
C LYS A 236 -10.27 16.65 -2.53
N ALA A 237 -11.48 16.20 -2.20
CA ALA A 237 -12.66 17.05 -2.06
C ALA A 237 -12.48 18.03 -0.89
N SER A 238 -12.08 17.54 0.30
CA SER A 238 -11.86 18.38 1.49
C SER A 238 -10.78 19.45 1.25
N LEU A 239 -9.69 19.12 0.59
CA LEU A 239 -8.65 20.08 0.21
C LEU A 239 -9.18 21.15 -0.74
N ALA A 240 -9.98 20.76 -1.74
CA ALA A 240 -10.57 21.70 -2.71
C ALA A 240 -11.59 22.62 -2.04
N GLU A 241 -12.43 22.10 -1.13
CA GLU A 241 -13.39 22.89 -0.34
C GLU A 241 -12.70 23.94 0.52
N GLU A 242 -11.52 23.62 1.04
CA GLU A 242 -10.72 24.57 1.84
C GLU A 242 -9.77 25.44 1.00
N GLY A 243 -9.89 25.40 -0.34
CA GLY A 243 -9.25 26.35 -1.26
C GLY A 243 -7.93 25.90 -1.89
N TYR A 244 -7.53 24.61 -1.72
CA TYR A 244 -6.37 24.07 -2.44
C TYR A 244 -6.71 23.81 -3.90
N VAL A 245 -5.95 24.40 -4.83
CA VAL A 245 -6.25 24.39 -6.28
C VAL A 245 -5.32 23.49 -7.10
N ASN A 246 -4.21 23.05 -6.51
CA ASN A 246 -3.24 22.21 -7.20
C ASN A 246 -3.56 20.72 -7.04
N ARG A 247 -2.75 19.83 -7.64
CA ARG A 247 -2.87 18.38 -7.46
C ARG A 247 -2.22 17.93 -6.17
N PRO A 248 -2.94 17.28 -5.25
CA PRO A 248 -2.32 16.68 -4.09
C PRO A 248 -1.39 15.52 -4.53
N LEU A 249 -0.27 15.41 -3.86
CA LEU A 249 0.70 14.34 -4.05
C LEU A 249 0.66 13.38 -2.86
N VAL A 250 1.01 12.12 -3.09
CA VAL A 250 1.00 11.06 -2.07
C VAL A 250 2.36 10.39 -2.04
N MET A 251 2.85 10.13 -0.83
CA MET A 251 4.09 9.40 -0.61
C MET A 251 3.91 7.93 -0.98
N LYS A 252 4.91 7.34 -1.66
CA LYS A 252 4.95 5.91 -1.99
C LYS A 252 5.89 5.16 -1.04
N SER A 253 5.67 3.87 -0.89
CA SER A 253 6.56 2.93 -0.20
C SER A 253 8.00 2.90 -0.76
N SER A 254 8.17 3.30 -2.02
CA SER A 254 9.49 3.44 -2.65
C SER A 254 10.22 4.75 -2.31
N GLY A 255 9.65 5.59 -1.44
CA GLY A 255 10.25 6.87 -1.02
C GLY A 255 10.05 8.04 -1.97
N GLY A 256 9.37 7.85 -3.10
CA GLY A 256 8.98 8.92 -4.02
C GLY A 256 7.54 9.37 -3.78
N ILE A 257 7.16 10.46 -4.41
CA ILE A 257 5.78 10.98 -4.42
C ILE A 257 5.11 10.71 -5.76
N THR A 258 3.78 10.58 -5.74
CA THR A 258 2.96 10.38 -6.95
C THR A 258 1.69 11.22 -6.87
N SER A 259 0.96 11.37 -7.98
CA SER A 259 -0.35 12.02 -7.96
C SER A 259 -1.37 11.16 -7.20
N ILE A 260 -2.37 11.81 -6.63
CA ILE A 260 -3.45 11.12 -5.92
C ILE A 260 -4.23 10.19 -6.86
N GLU A 261 -4.33 10.52 -8.14
CA GLU A 261 -4.96 9.69 -9.17
C GLU A 261 -4.20 8.38 -9.36
N HIS A 262 -2.88 8.43 -9.50
CA HIS A 262 -2.07 7.22 -9.65
C HIS A 262 -2.04 6.38 -8.36
N ALA A 263 -2.08 7.03 -7.19
CA ALA A 263 -2.21 6.32 -5.90
C ALA A 263 -3.52 5.53 -5.78
N MET A 264 -4.62 6.01 -6.38
CA MET A 264 -5.89 5.29 -6.45
C MET A 264 -5.84 4.06 -7.38
N GLU A 265 -4.97 4.06 -8.39
CA GLU A 265 -4.77 2.93 -9.30
C GLU A 265 -3.79 1.90 -8.71
N THR A 266 -2.84 2.36 -7.90
CA THR A 266 -1.78 1.52 -7.32
C THR A 266 -1.73 1.59 -5.79
N PRO A 267 -2.81 1.18 -5.08
CA PRO A 267 -2.84 1.21 -3.60
C PRO A 267 -1.71 0.43 -2.94
N VAL A 268 -1.20 -0.62 -3.56
CA VAL A 268 -0.05 -1.38 -3.05
C VAL A 268 1.20 -0.51 -2.86
N ALA A 269 1.35 0.56 -3.66
CA ALA A 269 2.43 1.54 -3.55
C ALA A 269 2.37 2.39 -2.27
N LEU A 270 1.27 2.34 -1.53
CA LEU A 270 1.07 3.13 -0.32
C LEU A 270 1.36 2.33 0.96
N LEU A 271 1.59 1.03 0.86
CA LEU A 271 1.95 0.20 2.01
C LEU A 271 3.24 0.75 2.65
N THR A 272 3.23 0.98 3.95
CA THR A 272 4.37 1.55 4.71
C THR A 272 4.91 2.90 4.19
N SER A 273 4.08 3.71 3.51
CA SER A 273 4.53 4.99 2.94
C SER A 273 4.90 6.05 3.98
N GLY A 274 4.29 6.04 5.17
CA GLY A 274 4.67 6.92 6.29
C GLY A 274 6.12 6.68 6.74
N PRO A 275 6.46 5.46 7.22
CA PRO A 275 7.84 5.11 7.57
C PRO A 275 8.84 5.34 6.44
N ALA A 276 8.49 5.03 5.19
CA ALA A 276 9.34 5.31 4.02
C ALA A 276 9.66 6.81 3.89
N GLY A 277 8.68 7.68 4.16
CA GLY A 277 8.87 9.13 4.19
C GLY A 277 9.88 9.56 5.26
N GLY A 278 9.83 8.96 6.45
CA GLY A 278 10.79 9.19 7.53
C GLY A 278 12.22 8.82 7.13
N VAL A 279 12.41 7.66 6.50
CA VAL A 279 13.73 7.22 5.99
C VAL A 279 14.24 8.17 4.91
N MET A 280 13.38 8.63 3.99
CA MET A 280 13.77 9.60 2.96
C MET A 280 14.16 10.95 3.55
N GLY A 281 13.43 11.43 4.56
CA GLY A 281 13.78 12.64 5.31
C GLY A 281 15.15 12.53 5.99
N ALA A 282 15.42 11.38 6.64
CA ALA A 282 16.71 11.10 7.25
C ALA A 282 17.85 11.01 6.22
N ALA A 283 17.59 10.44 5.03
CA ALA A 283 18.56 10.41 3.94
C ALA A 283 18.92 11.83 3.45
N ALA A 284 17.91 12.69 3.29
CA ALA A 284 18.12 14.09 2.90
C ALA A 284 18.93 14.87 3.96
N LEU A 285 18.61 14.68 5.24
CA LEU A 285 19.35 15.28 6.36
C LEU A 285 20.79 14.75 6.41
N GLY A 286 20.96 13.43 6.21
CA GLY A 286 22.27 12.79 6.19
C GLY A 286 23.21 13.38 5.15
N LYS A 287 22.72 13.65 3.95
CA LYS A 287 23.47 14.32 2.87
C LYS A 287 23.96 15.71 3.32
N GLN A 288 23.12 16.49 4.00
CA GLN A 288 23.48 17.81 4.52
C GLN A 288 24.54 17.73 5.64
N LEU A 289 24.49 16.68 6.47
CA LEU A 289 25.39 16.44 7.57
C LEU A 289 26.64 15.62 7.18
N ASN A 290 26.79 15.25 5.90
CA ASN A 290 27.83 14.35 5.39
C ASN A 290 27.88 12.99 6.11
N GLN A 291 26.71 12.47 6.51
CA GLN A 291 26.55 11.14 7.10
C GLN A 291 26.12 10.13 6.02
N ARG A 292 26.97 9.13 5.76
CA ARG A 292 26.75 8.15 4.69
C ARG A 292 25.98 6.91 5.13
N HIS A 293 25.97 6.63 6.43
CA HIS A 293 25.33 5.47 7.02
C HIS A 293 24.47 5.94 8.18
N ILE A 294 23.16 5.64 8.13
CA ILE A 294 22.20 6.12 9.11
C ILE A 294 21.25 4.97 9.45
N LEU A 295 21.00 4.79 10.74
CA LEU A 295 19.91 3.99 11.26
C LEU A 295 18.79 4.95 11.68
N THR A 296 17.61 4.80 11.09
CA THR A 296 16.43 5.57 11.49
C THR A 296 15.60 4.78 12.47
N THR A 297 15.03 5.46 13.45
CA THR A 297 14.09 4.86 14.39
C THR A 297 12.89 5.78 14.56
N ASP A 298 11.69 5.20 14.46
CA ASP A 298 10.43 5.90 14.67
C ASP A 298 9.59 5.11 15.68
N VAL A 299 9.25 5.76 16.81
CA VAL A 299 8.45 5.16 17.87
C VAL A 299 7.08 5.81 17.91
N GLY A 300 6.11 5.11 17.35
CA GLY A 300 4.70 5.49 17.42
C GLY A 300 3.99 5.03 18.69
N GLY A 301 2.66 5.13 18.73
CA GLY A 301 1.85 4.62 19.83
C GLY A 301 1.82 3.08 19.89
N THR A 302 1.93 2.42 18.75
CA THR A 302 1.70 0.98 18.56
C THR A 302 2.88 0.21 17.95
N SER A 303 3.79 0.90 17.26
CA SER A 303 4.92 0.28 16.57
C SER A 303 6.22 1.05 16.80
N PHE A 304 7.31 0.33 16.61
CA PHE A 304 8.67 0.85 16.52
C PHE A 304 9.23 0.44 15.16
N ASP A 305 9.45 1.42 14.32
CA ASP A 305 9.88 1.23 12.93
C ASP A 305 11.37 1.56 12.79
N VAL A 306 12.13 0.69 12.14
CA VAL A 306 13.57 0.83 11.92
C VAL A 306 13.85 0.80 10.42
N GLY A 307 14.51 1.82 9.91
CA GLY A 307 14.98 1.89 8.53
C GLY A 307 16.49 2.11 8.46
N MET A 308 17.08 1.78 7.34
CA MET A 308 18.53 1.86 7.15
C MET A 308 18.90 2.59 5.86
N ILE A 309 19.92 3.43 5.96
CA ILE A 309 20.53 4.15 4.84
C ILE A 309 22.01 3.73 4.78
N VAL A 310 22.42 3.24 3.61
CA VAL A 310 23.79 2.75 3.37
C VAL A 310 24.35 3.46 2.14
N HIS A 311 25.53 4.06 2.28
CA HIS A 311 26.15 4.89 1.24
C HIS A 311 25.24 6.00 0.70
N GLU A 312 24.51 6.68 1.59
CA GLU A 312 23.58 7.78 1.31
C GLU A 312 22.27 7.35 0.63
N GLU A 313 22.07 6.05 0.36
CA GLU A 313 20.89 5.54 -0.28
C GLU A 313 20.07 4.65 0.69
N PRO A 314 18.74 4.81 0.74
CA PRO A 314 17.87 3.91 1.48
C PRO A 314 18.01 2.45 1.02
N VAL A 315 17.95 1.53 1.95
CA VAL A 315 17.92 0.10 1.62
C VAL A 315 16.51 -0.27 1.15
N PHE A 316 16.45 -1.01 0.04
CA PHE A 316 15.19 -1.52 -0.52
C PHE A 316 14.99 -2.98 -0.13
N ALA A 317 13.76 -3.32 0.24
CA ALA A 317 13.38 -4.68 0.52
C ALA A 317 13.41 -5.53 -0.76
N SER A 318 14.15 -6.63 -0.73
CA SER A 318 14.29 -7.54 -1.88
C SER A 318 13.04 -8.39 -2.12
N ALA A 319 12.28 -8.68 -1.07
CA ALA A 319 11.09 -9.52 -1.12
C ALA A 319 10.14 -9.18 0.06
N PRO A 320 9.53 -7.96 0.05
CA PRO A 320 8.70 -7.54 1.17
C PRO A 320 7.51 -8.47 1.37
N ILE A 321 7.25 -8.81 2.64
CA ILE A 321 6.16 -9.70 3.05
C ILE A 321 5.17 -8.90 3.90
N PHE A 322 3.92 -8.86 3.45
CA PHE A 322 2.81 -8.24 4.18
C PHE A 322 1.71 -9.27 4.44
N SER A 323 1.31 -9.42 5.70
CA SER A 323 0.28 -10.40 6.08
C SER A 323 0.54 -11.79 5.50
N LYS A 324 1.82 -12.20 5.46
CA LYS A 324 2.31 -13.45 4.85
C LYS A 324 2.12 -13.54 3.32
N TYR A 325 1.91 -12.42 2.62
CA TYR A 325 2.01 -12.33 1.16
C TYR A 325 3.34 -11.69 0.77
N GLN A 326 4.04 -12.31 -0.15
CA GLN A 326 5.19 -11.66 -0.78
C GLN A 326 4.70 -10.71 -1.87
N VAL A 327 5.20 -9.48 -1.83
CA VAL A 327 4.87 -8.41 -2.77
C VAL A 327 6.07 -8.10 -3.65
N THR A 328 5.86 -7.91 -4.94
CA THR A 328 6.90 -7.53 -5.92
C THR A 328 6.80 -6.05 -6.29
N TYR A 329 6.51 -5.20 -5.34
CA TYR A 329 6.49 -3.75 -5.54
C TYR A 329 7.71 -3.12 -4.85
N PRO A 330 8.42 -2.17 -5.48
CA PRO A 330 9.60 -1.54 -4.86
C PRO A 330 9.22 -0.82 -3.55
N MET A 331 9.87 -1.20 -2.46
CA MET A 331 9.62 -0.62 -1.13
C MET A 331 10.94 -0.39 -0.41
N ILE A 332 11.03 0.74 0.31
CA ILE A 332 12.11 0.95 1.28
C ILE A 332 11.95 -0.10 2.37
N GLU A 333 13.06 -0.71 2.77
CA GLU A 333 13.08 -1.68 3.84
C GLU A 333 12.88 -0.99 5.18
N VAL A 334 11.77 -1.32 5.83
CA VAL A 334 11.44 -0.86 7.18
C VAL A 334 11.00 -2.06 7.99
N ASP A 335 11.77 -2.37 9.01
CA ASP A 335 11.41 -3.38 9.99
C ASP A 335 10.52 -2.75 11.06
N SER A 336 9.33 -3.34 11.27
CA SER A 336 8.35 -2.85 12.23
C SER A 336 8.16 -3.88 13.35
N ILE A 337 8.36 -3.42 14.58
CA ILE A 337 8.13 -4.22 15.79
C ILE A 337 6.86 -3.71 16.45
N GLY A 338 5.98 -4.61 16.87
CA GLY A 338 4.71 -4.28 17.55
C GLY A 338 4.91 -3.82 19.01
N ALA A 339 5.89 -2.96 19.23
CA ALA A 339 6.17 -2.33 20.51
C ALA A 339 6.25 -0.81 20.32
N GLY A 340 5.48 -0.04 21.06
CA GLY A 340 5.42 1.42 20.95
C GLY A 340 5.18 2.08 22.29
N GLY A 341 4.86 3.37 22.28
CA GLY A 341 4.64 4.17 23.49
C GLY A 341 3.53 3.65 24.42
N GLY A 342 2.62 2.79 23.92
CA GLY A 342 1.60 2.11 24.71
C GLY A 342 2.00 0.74 25.27
N SER A 343 3.21 0.25 24.95
CA SER A 343 3.68 -1.06 25.40
C SER A 343 4.14 -1.02 26.86
N ILE A 344 3.75 -2.05 27.61
CA ILE A 344 4.19 -2.23 29.00
C ILE A 344 5.26 -3.33 29.00
N ALA A 345 6.51 -2.96 29.27
CA ALA A 345 7.59 -3.91 29.44
C ALA A 345 7.57 -4.47 30.86
N TRP A 346 7.65 -5.80 30.98
CA TRP A 346 7.70 -6.49 32.28
C TRP A 346 8.61 -7.71 32.22
N ILE A 347 9.12 -8.13 33.35
CA ILE A 347 9.93 -9.33 33.47
C ILE A 347 9.05 -10.48 33.92
N GLU A 348 9.04 -11.55 33.15
CA GLU A 348 8.32 -12.78 33.48
C GLU A 348 9.02 -13.48 34.67
N ASN A 349 8.29 -13.65 35.77
CA ASN A 349 8.89 -14.14 37.02
C ASN A 349 9.50 -15.54 36.91
N ASP A 350 8.92 -16.40 36.04
CA ASP A 350 9.35 -17.81 35.94
C ASP A 350 10.57 -18.00 35.04
N THR A 351 10.77 -17.15 34.04
CA THR A 351 11.85 -17.25 33.05
C THR A 351 12.92 -16.17 33.18
N GLY A 352 12.61 -15.07 33.85
CA GLY A 352 13.48 -13.89 33.93
C GLY A 352 13.61 -13.14 32.60
N LEU A 353 12.78 -13.45 31.60
CA LEU A 353 12.80 -12.81 30.28
C LEU A 353 11.97 -11.54 30.27
N LEU A 354 12.43 -10.55 29.51
CA LEU A 354 11.66 -9.36 29.19
C LEU A 354 10.52 -9.70 28.23
N LYS A 355 9.32 -9.26 28.55
CA LYS A 355 8.10 -9.41 27.76
C LYS A 355 7.54 -8.05 27.40
#